data_7f4a1c251602764680f5e379997843bf
#
_entry.id   7f4a1c251602764680f5e379997843bf
#
_cell.length_a   1.000
_cell.length_b   1.000
_cell.length_c   1.000
_cell.angle_alpha   90.00
_cell.angle_beta   90.00
_cell.angle_gamma   90.00
#
_symmetry.space_group_name_H-M   'P 1'
#
loop_
_entity.id
_entity.type
_entity.pdbx_description
1 polymer ?
#
loop_
_entity_poly.entity_id
_entity_poly.type
_entity_poly.pdbx_seq_one_letter_code
_entity_poly.pdbx_strand_id
1 'polypeptide(L)'
;MDITNNTNNNNNNIPETTTIDKSDELQPIEFRIGVGGNVDAGKSSFVGVITKNILDNGRGFARSFVLKHKHEKETGRTSSVSHQFIRTPEKVIEFNDLAGHEKYYKCTAKQLANNFLDYIAIIINAGSGIQLMTREHIALAYSLRLPMFVVYTKIDNCPNNIYEINLDYIKSYYQKKMNLDVKVISNLNDLNLITSSFTKGSNFVPLFPVSNVTGVGIDIVKQFIMSLKCYINYGELEKQPANFLINRTYHVQGIGLVISGIQQAGIINKGDVLYLGPNATGYQHDPNTNVITNVPQQLETSNTGNPVYQNFYKVVIKGIHNNFQENVDFLKAGYAGCFNIKAVGRTTIKRNMIRSGMRILNDIKSVYQFEAKVKIYNSSSTITKKYQPVMHCGGISQTVEIVNMNKEYLRSYDEAIVTFRFLYRPEYLEVGNIFIMREGSMKALGKVLKIII
;
A
#
# COMPACT_ATOMS: atom_id res chain seq x y z
N MET A 1 16.15 -2.62 -88.82
CA MET A 1 16.03 -1.20 -88.43
C MET A 1 15.72 -1.23 -86.95
N ASP A 2 16.77 -1.05 -86.17
CA ASP A 2 16.84 -1.43 -84.79
C ASP A 2 16.20 -0.33 -83.92
N ILE A 3 15.43 -0.80 -82.95
CA ILE A 3 14.92 0.03 -81.85
C ILE A 3 15.57 -0.50 -80.58
N THR A 4 16.50 0.24 -80.07
CA THR A 4 17.20 -0.03 -78.79
C THR A 4 16.32 0.37 -77.60
N ASN A 5 16.01 -0.61 -76.75
CA ASN A 5 15.35 -0.40 -75.45
C ASN A 5 16.35 0.07 -74.44
N ASN A 6 16.12 1.22 -73.85
CA ASN A 6 16.86 1.78 -72.74
C ASN A 6 16.03 1.56 -71.47
N THR A 7 16.39 0.63 -70.65
CA THR A 7 15.78 0.37 -69.33
C THR A 7 16.53 1.17 -68.26
N ASN A 8 15.90 2.24 -67.78
CA ASN A 8 16.34 2.97 -66.59
C ASN A 8 15.93 2.23 -65.32
N ASN A 9 16.90 1.70 -64.60
CA ASN A 9 16.75 1.23 -63.22
C ASN A 9 16.67 2.42 -62.28
N ASN A 10 15.48 2.74 -61.78
CA ASN A 10 15.30 3.60 -60.64
C ASN A 10 15.34 2.76 -59.38
N ASN A 11 16.46 2.77 -58.67
CA ASN A 11 16.58 2.31 -57.29
C ASN A 11 15.83 3.28 -56.35
N ASN A 12 14.61 2.98 -56.01
CA ASN A 12 13.93 3.61 -54.90
C ASN A 12 14.47 3.02 -53.61
N ASN A 13 15.43 3.70 -52.98
CA ASN A 13 15.78 3.53 -51.60
C ASN A 13 14.59 3.94 -50.73
N ILE A 14 13.82 2.98 -50.23
CA ILE A 14 12.89 3.16 -49.12
C ILE A 14 13.77 3.33 -47.88
N PRO A 15 13.66 4.45 -47.13
CA PRO A 15 14.41 4.55 -45.88
C PRO A 15 13.92 3.46 -44.92
N GLU A 16 14.86 2.65 -44.41
CA GLU A 16 14.63 1.73 -43.34
C GLU A 16 13.95 2.48 -42.19
N THR A 17 12.74 2.07 -41.89
CA THR A 17 12.02 2.49 -40.68
C THR A 17 12.88 2.07 -39.51
N THR A 18 13.60 3.01 -38.94
CA THR A 18 14.22 2.84 -37.60
C THR A 18 13.15 2.37 -36.66
N THR A 19 13.19 1.10 -36.28
CA THR A 19 12.44 0.55 -35.17
C THR A 19 12.89 1.31 -33.93
N ILE A 20 12.09 2.28 -33.51
CA ILE A 20 12.22 2.94 -32.22
C ILE A 20 12.07 1.81 -31.21
N ASP A 21 13.13 1.55 -30.47
CA ASP A 21 13.18 0.56 -29.41
C ASP A 21 12.12 0.99 -28.36
N LYS A 22 11.03 0.23 -28.25
CA LYS A 22 9.93 0.49 -27.30
C LYS A 22 10.36 0.42 -25.84
N SER A 23 11.64 0.15 -25.58
CA SER A 23 12.23 0.05 -24.23
C SER A 23 12.41 1.40 -23.54
N ASP A 24 12.40 2.52 -24.25
CA ASP A 24 12.64 3.87 -23.70
C ASP A 24 11.39 4.73 -23.52
N GLU A 25 10.19 4.22 -23.73
CA GLU A 25 8.99 4.94 -23.30
C GLU A 25 9.01 5.00 -21.76
N LEU A 26 9.31 6.18 -21.23
CA LEU A 26 9.23 6.52 -19.80
C LEU A 26 7.88 6.04 -19.27
N GLN A 27 7.89 4.95 -18.51
CA GLN A 27 6.66 4.49 -17.85
C GLN A 27 6.17 5.61 -16.92
N PRO A 28 4.88 5.97 -16.95
CA PRO A 28 4.35 7.04 -16.14
C PRO A 28 4.52 6.73 -14.66
N ILE A 29 4.90 7.73 -13.86
CA ILE A 29 5.11 7.57 -12.42
C ILE A 29 3.80 7.12 -11.76
N GLU A 30 3.82 5.96 -11.09
CA GLU A 30 2.70 5.51 -10.28
C GLU A 30 2.79 6.10 -8.87
N PHE A 31 1.74 6.78 -8.40
CA PHE A 31 1.62 7.15 -7.01
C PHE A 31 0.24 6.84 -6.45
N ARG A 32 0.14 6.68 -5.12
CA ARG A 32 -1.03 6.07 -4.47
C ARG A 32 -1.63 6.97 -3.42
N ILE A 33 -2.95 7.12 -3.50
CA ILE A 33 -3.76 7.87 -2.53
C ILE A 33 -4.68 6.89 -1.81
N GLY A 34 -4.50 6.72 -0.50
CA GLY A 34 -5.48 6.04 0.34
C GLY A 34 -6.70 6.91 0.57
N VAL A 35 -7.89 6.33 0.52
CA VAL A 35 -9.15 7.06 0.79
C VAL A 35 -9.78 6.51 2.06
N GLY A 36 -9.64 7.26 3.16
CA GLY A 36 -10.10 6.89 4.49
C GLY A 36 -11.31 7.71 4.97
N GLY A 37 -11.95 7.27 6.03
CA GLY A 37 -13.11 7.94 6.64
C GLY A 37 -14.17 6.94 7.09
N ASN A 38 -15.23 7.44 7.75
CA ASN A 38 -16.30 6.61 8.30
C ASN A 38 -17.17 5.97 7.20
N VAL A 39 -18.02 5.01 7.60
CA VAL A 39 -19.12 4.51 6.73
C VAL A 39 -20.00 5.68 6.34
N ASP A 40 -20.54 5.66 5.12
CA ASP A 40 -21.43 6.66 4.55
C ASP A 40 -20.86 8.11 4.46
N ALA A 41 -19.55 8.29 4.68
CA ALA A 41 -18.89 9.57 4.46
C ALA A 41 -18.75 9.95 2.97
N GLY A 42 -19.07 9.06 2.04
CA GLY A 42 -18.99 9.32 0.59
C GLY A 42 -17.67 8.95 -0.07
N LYS A 43 -16.86 8.09 0.55
CA LYS A 43 -15.55 7.63 0.02
C LYS A 43 -15.66 7.06 -1.40
N SER A 44 -16.41 5.98 -1.56
CA SER A 44 -16.55 5.29 -2.86
C SER A 44 -17.24 6.16 -3.90
N SER A 45 -18.19 7.03 -3.50
CA SER A 45 -18.80 8.03 -4.40
C SER A 45 -17.77 9.05 -4.87
N PHE A 46 -16.96 9.60 -3.96
CA PHE A 46 -15.88 10.53 -4.30
C PHE A 46 -14.88 9.91 -5.27
N VAL A 47 -14.41 8.70 -4.98
CA VAL A 47 -13.50 7.95 -5.88
C VAL A 47 -14.15 7.75 -7.25
N GLY A 48 -15.43 7.37 -7.31
CA GLY A 48 -16.17 7.21 -8.56
C GLY A 48 -16.27 8.51 -9.36
N VAL A 49 -16.60 9.62 -8.69
CA VAL A 49 -16.70 10.96 -9.32
C VAL A 49 -15.36 11.39 -9.91
N ILE A 50 -14.29 11.30 -9.12
CA ILE A 50 -12.94 11.75 -9.53
C ILE A 50 -12.38 10.90 -10.68
N THR A 51 -12.56 9.56 -10.61
CA THR A 51 -11.92 8.65 -11.57
C THR A 51 -12.73 8.44 -12.86
N LYS A 52 -14.06 8.56 -12.78
CA LYS A 52 -14.95 8.38 -13.95
C LYS A 52 -15.43 9.68 -14.55
N ASN A 53 -15.20 10.80 -13.85
CA ASN A 53 -15.66 12.14 -14.26
C ASN A 53 -17.20 12.20 -14.40
N ILE A 54 -17.93 11.50 -13.53
CA ILE A 54 -19.38 11.39 -13.54
C ILE A 54 -19.90 11.77 -12.15
N LEU A 55 -20.83 12.71 -12.07
CA LEU A 55 -21.46 13.10 -10.80
C LEU A 55 -22.36 12.00 -10.25
N ASP A 56 -22.52 11.97 -8.93
CA ASP A 56 -23.45 11.08 -8.27
C ASP A 56 -24.88 11.60 -8.37
N ASN A 57 -25.86 10.71 -8.39
CA ASN A 57 -27.29 11.06 -8.40
C ASN A 57 -27.92 11.15 -7.00
N GLY A 58 -27.09 11.18 -5.95
CA GLY A 58 -27.55 11.14 -4.53
C GLY A 58 -27.96 9.75 -4.04
N ARG A 59 -28.08 8.75 -4.93
CA ARG A 59 -28.45 7.34 -4.63
C ARG A 59 -27.29 6.38 -4.78
N GLY A 60 -26.07 6.87 -5.05
CA GLY A 60 -24.87 6.07 -5.14
C GLY A 60 -24.54 5.56 -6.55
N PHE A 61 -24.97 6.28 -7.58
CA PHE A 61 -24.62 5.94 -8.95
C PHE A 61 -23.11 5.93 -9.18
N ALA A 62 -22.39 6.96 -8.74
CA ALA A 62 -20.95 7.04 -8.91
C ALA A 62 -20.20 5.90 -8.19
N ARG A 63 -20.63 5.50 -6.99
CA ARG A 63 -20.00 4.39 -6.25
C ARG A 63 -20.20 3.04 -6.92
N SER A 64 -21.23 2.85 -7.77
CA SER A 64 -21.47 1.59 -8.45
C SER A 64 -20.34 1.17 -9.38
N PHE A 65 -19.55 2.13 -9.89
CA PHE A 65 -18.35 1.90 -10.70
C PHE A 65 -17.12 1.47 -9.87
N VAL A 66 -17.14 1.71 -8.56
CA VAL A 66 -16.04 1.40 -7.63
C VAL A 66 -16.25 0.07 -6.93
N LEU A 67 -17.49 -0.26 -6.57
CA LEU A 67 -17.86 -1.48 -5.85
C LEU A 67 -17.79 -2.69 -6.77
N LYS A 68 -17.00 -3.71 -6.39
CA LYS A 68 -16.71 -4.89 -7.21
C LYS A 68 -17.68 -6.05 -6.98
N HIS A 69 -18.07 -6.26 -5.71
CA HIS A 69 -18.88 -7.42 -5.33
C HIS A 69 -20.37 -7.11 -5.32
N LYS A 70 -21.20 -8.11 -5.67
CA LYS A 70 -22.66 -7.95 -5.69
C LYS A 70 -23.22 -7.47 -4.35
N HIS A 71 -22.78 -8.07 -3.23
CA HIS A 71 -23.18 -7.67 -1.89
C HIS A 71 -22.74 -6.24 -1.52
N GLU A 72 -21.60 -5.74 -2.05
CA GLU A 72 -21.16 -4.36 -1.86
C GLU A 72 -22.09 -3.38 -2.58
N LYS A 73 -22.53 -3.76 -3.81
CA LYS A 73 -23.48 -2.94 -4.57
C LYS A 73 -24.85 -2.88 -3.91
N GLU A 74 -25.31 -3.99 -3.34
CA GLU A 74 -26.58 -4.08 -2.62
C GLU A 74 -26.57 -3.32 -1.30
N THR A 75 -25.50 -3.45 -0.52
CA THR A 75 -25.38 -2.79 0.81
C THR A 75 -24.79 -1.39 0.74
N GLY A 76 -24.13 -1.03 -0.36
CA GLY A 76 -23.38 0.22 -0.52
C GLY A 76 -22.12 0.32 0.35
N ARG A 77 -21.64 -0.78 0.92
CA ARG A 77 -20.51 -0.83 1.85
C ARG A 77 -19.32 -1.55 1.25
N THR A 78 -18.17 -0.92 1.29
CA THR A 78 -16.90 -1.51 0.85
C THR A 78 -16.44 -2.56 1.87
N SER A 79 -16.31 -3.81 1.46
CA SER A 79 -15.81 -4.92 2.27
C SER A 79 -14.35 -5.27 1.95
N SER A 80 -13.91 -4.96 0.73
CA SER A 80 -12.55 -5.16 0.25
C SER A 80 -12.00 -3.88 -0.36
N VAL A 81 -10.68 -3.69 -0.32
CA VAL A 81 -10.07 -2.51 -0.95
C VAL A 81 -10.30 -2.53 -2.45
N SER A 82 -10.89 -1.45 -2.96
CA SER A 82 -11.05 -1.22 -4.38
C SER A 82 -9.96 -0.31 -4.90
N HIS A 83 -9.40 -0.64 -6.05
CA HIS A 83 -8.36 0.12 -6.73
C HIS A 83 -8.97 0.77 -7.96
N GLN A 84 -8.87 2.08 -8.05
CA GLN A 84 -9.32 2.89 -9.19
C GLN A 84 -8.17 3.77 -9.65
N PHE A 85 -8.12 4.09 -10.93
CA PHE A 85 -6.97 4.77 -11.53
C PHE A 85 -7.40 6.00 -12.31
N ILE A 86 -6.56 7.05 -12.24
CA ILE A 86 -6.49 8.11 -13.24
C ILE A 86 -5.16 7.94 -13.96
N ARG A 87 -5.19 7.82 -15.29
CA ARG A 87 -4.00 7.69 -16.14
C ARG A 87 -3.83 8.94 -16.97
N THR A 88 -2.66 9.53 -16.92
CA THR A 88 -2.20 10.58 -17.82
C THR A 88 -0.90 10.13 -18.49
N PRO A 89 -0.43 10.80 -19.53
CA PRO A 89 0.86 10.47 -20.14
C PRO A 89 2.03 10.51 -19.15
N GLU A 90 1.96 11.37 -18.13
CA GLU A 90 3.07 11.63 -17.21
C GLU A 90 2.98 10.84 -15.91
N LYS A 91 1.76 10.50 -15.46
CA LYS A 91 1.55 9.84 -14.18
C LYS A 91 0.31 8.96 -14.15
N VAL A 92 0.37 7.95 -13.29
CA VAL A 92 -0.75 7.10 -12.90
C VAL A 92 -1.06 7.36 -11.43
N ILE A 93 -2.29 7.74 -11.13
CA ILE A 93 -2.77 7.95 -9.76
C ILE A 93 -3.70 6.81 -9.39
N GLU A 94 -3.28 6.01 -8.42
CA GLU A 94 -4.07 4.91 -7.88
C GLU A 94 -4.81 5.35 -6.61
N PHE A 95 -6.13 5.21 -6.61
CA PHE A 95 -6.98 5.42 -5.44
C PHE A 95 -7.29 4.08 -4.79
N ASN A 96 -6.93 3.96 -3.53
CA ASN A 96 -7.22 2.80 -2.69
C ASN A 96 -8.40 3.13 -1.77
N ASP A 97 -9.63 2.74 -2.15
CA ASP A 97 -10.84 2.94 -1.35
C ASP A 97 -10.84 1.99 -0.16
N LEU A 98 -10.56 2.53 1.02
CA LEU A 98 -10.42 1.79 2.27
C LEU A 98 -11.80 1.55 2.92
N ALA A 99 -11.96 0.37 3.53
CA ALA A 99 -13.19 0.06 4.25
C ALA A 99 -13.39 0.99 5.46
N GLY A 100 -14.55 1.61 5.53
CA GLY A 100 -14.92 2.56 6.62
C GLY A 100 -15.55 1.90 7.84
N HIS A 101 -15.86 0.59 7.80
CA HIS A 101 -16.53 -0.13 8.88
C HIS A 101 -15.52 -0.76 9.85
N GLU A 102 -15.77 -0.67 11.15
CA GLU A 102 -14.90 -1.19 12.22
C GLU A 102 -14.52 -2.67 12.02
N LYS A 103 -15.47 -3.50 11.57
CA LYS A 103 -15.25 -4.92 11.26
C LYS A 103 -14.07 -5.14 10.31
N TYR A 104 -13.83 -4.21 9.39
CA TYR A 104 -12.78 -4.30 8.38
C TYR A 104 -11.53 -3.46 8.71
N TYR A 105 -11.46 -2.88 9.91
CA TYR A 105 -10.33 -2.03 10.30
C TYR A 105 -8.97 -2.75 10.19
N LYS A 106 -8.91 -4.04 10.53
CA LYS A 106 -7.67 -4.84 10.38
C LYS A 106 -7.19 -4.85 8.93
N CYS A 107 -8.13 -4.97 7.99
CA CYS A 107 -7.84 -4.91 6.56
C CYS A 107 -7.31 -3.52 6.16
N THR A 108 -7.98 -2.47 6.63
CA THR A 108 -7.58 -1.07 6.38
C THR A 108 -6.20 -0.76 6.97
N ALA A 109 -5.94 -1.14 8.22
CA ALA A 109 -4.64 -0.94 8.87
C ALA A 109 -3.51 -1.67 8.12
N LYS A 110 -3.77 -2.92 7.70
CA LYS A 110 -2.84 -3.68 6.87
C LYS A 110 -2.58 -2.98 5.54
N GLN A 111 -3.59 -2.46 4.88
CA GLN A 111 -3.45 -1.77 3.60
C GLN A 111 -2.67 -0.46 3.73
N LEU A 112 -2.96 0.34 4.74
CA LEU A 112 -2.21 1.57 5.02
C LEU A 112 -0.74 1.29 5.33
N ALA A 113 -0.45 0.19 6.01
CA ALA A 113 0.92 -0.22 6.30
C ALA A 113 1.65 -0.88 5.10
N ASN A 114 0.91 -1.42 4.12
CA ASN A 114 1.48 -2.24 3.02
C ASN A 114 1.68 -1.48 1.72
N ASN A 115 0.89 -0.43 1.48
CA ASN A 115 0.65 0.01 0.11
C ASN A 115 1.47 1.22 -0.31
N PHE A 116 2.68 1.44 0.14
CA PHE A 116 3.45 2.57 -0.44
C PHE A 116 2.53 3.76 -0.78
N LEU A 117 1.69 4.17 0.18
CA LEU A 117 0.83 5.32 -0.02
C LEU A 117 1.67 6.58 0.03
N ASP A 118 1.52 7.43 -0.97
CA ASP A 118 2.14 8.75 -0.99
C ASP A 118 1.31 9.74 -0.18
N TYR A 119 -0.03 9.60 -0.21
CA TYR A 119 -0.98 10.49 0.44
C TYR A 119 -2.19 9.73 0.98
N ILE A 120 -2.93 10.39 1.86
CA ILE A 120 -4.25 9.93 2.26
C ILE A 120 -5.29 11.06 2.18
N ALA A 121 -6.39 10.78 1.51
CA ALA A 121 -7.60 11.58 1.52
C ALA A 121 -8.51 11.14 2.67
N ILE A 122 -8.77 12.01 3.62
CA ILE A 122 -9.70 11.76 4.72
C ILE A 122 -11.06 12.34 4.35
N ILE A 123 -12.03 11.46 4.12
CA ILE A 123 -13.37 11.85 3.72
C ILE A 123 -14.23 12.07 4.96
N ILE A 124 -14.78 13.27 5.11
CA ILE A 124 -15.63 13.67 6.22
C ILE A 124 -16.95 14.19 5.67
N ASN A 125 -18.07 13.63 6.11
CA ASN A 125 -19.40 14.13 5.78
C ASN A 125 -19.68 15.41 6.59
N ALA A 126 -20.07 16.49 5.92
CA ALA A 126 -20.36 17.80 6.54
C ALA A 126 -21.44 17.73 7.62
N GLY A 127 -22.46 16.91 7.43
CA GLY A 127 -23.55 16.76 8.40
C GLY A 127 -23.18 15.97 9.65
N SER A 128 -22.21 15.04 9.57
CA SER A 128 -21.84 14.16 10.70
C SER A 128 -20.48 14.43 11.33
N GLY A 129 -19.63 15.23 10.69
CA GLY A 129 -18.30 15.59 11.21
C GLY A 129 -17.36 14.40 11.40
N ILE A 130 -16.39 14.58 12.31
CA ILE A 130 -15.39 13.54 12.63
C ILE A 130 -16.00 12.44 13.52
N GLN A 131 -16.14 11.24 12.99
CA GLN A 131 -16.65 10.07 13.67
C GLN A 131 -15.53 9.12 14.12
N LEU A 132 -15.87 8.02 14.82
CA LEU A 132 -14.92 7.09 15.41
C LEU A 132 -13.92 6.56 14.38
N MET A 133 -14.39 6.00 13.27
CA MET A 133 -13.49 5.44 12.25
C MET A 133 -12.68 6.51 11.53
N THR A 134 -13.21 7.72 11.38
CA THR A 134 -12.44 8.86 10.86
C THR A 134 -11.26 9.18 11.77
N ARG A 135 -11.46 9.21 13.09
CA ARG A 135 -10.38 9.43 14.08
C ARG A 135 -9.31 8.34 13.98
N GLU A 136 -9.72 7.07 13.83
CA GLU A 136 -8.80 5.95 13.69
C GLU A 136 -7.95 6.08 12.41
N HIS A 137 -8.55 6.44 11.29
CA HIS A 137 -7.83 6.62 10.03
C HIS A 137 -6.88 7.83 10.08
N ILE A 138 -7.29 8.94 10.69
CA ILE A 138 -6.43 10.11 10.91
C ILE A 138 -5.24 9.74 11.80
N ALA A 139 -5.49 9.08 12.94
CA ALA A 139 -4.44 8.68 13.87
C ALA A 139 -3.43 7.73 13.22
N LEU A 140 -3.91 6.78 12.41
CA LEU A 140 -3.07 5.84 11.67
C LEU A 140 -2.22 6.54 10.61
N ALA A 141 -2.82 7.42 9.81
CA ALA A 141 -2.12 8.21 8.81
C ALA A 141 -1.05 9.11 9.41
N TYR A 142 -1.37 9.79 10.51
CA TYR A 142 -0.42 10.61 11.25
C TYR A 142 0.75 9.80 11.81
N SER A 143 0.46 8.61 12.37
CA SER A 143 1.48 7.69 12.90
C SER A 143 2.42 7.19 11.81
N LEU A 144 1.90 6.94 10.61
CA LEU A 144 2.67 6.53 9.43
C LEU A 144 3.34 7.71 8.71
N ARG A 145 3.15 8.93 9.21
CA ARG A 145 3.66 10.18 8.61
C ARG A 145 3.23 10.35 7.15
N LEU A 146 2.00 9.93 6.83
CA LEU A 146 1.43 10.15 5.50
C LEU A 146 0.91 11.58 5.40
N PRO A 147 1.25 12.33 4.35
CA PRO A 147 0.64 13.63 4.09
C PRO A 147 -0.87 13.45 3.91
N MET A 148 -1.67 14.23 4.66
CA MET A 148 -3.12 14.13 4.70
C MET A 148 -3.76 15.34 4.06
N PHE A 149 -4.88 15.13 3.36
CA PHE A 149 -5.82 16.18 3.00
C PHE A 149 -7.25 15.72 3.29
N VAL A 150 -8.13 16.67 3.55
CA VAL A 150 -9.54 16.41 3.91
C VAL A 150 -10.43 16.73 2.72
N VAL A 151 -11.34 15.83 2.40
CA VAL A 151 -12.44 16.07 1.47
C VAL A 151 -13.73 16.13 2.29
N TYR A 152 -14.28 17.32 2.43
CA TYR A 152 -15.46 17.62 3.25
C TYR A 152 -16.70 17.52 2.37
N THR A 153 -17.35 16.36 2.42
CA THR A 153 -18.37 15.94 1.45
C THR A 153 -19.80 16.26 1.88
N LYS A 154 -20.73 16.18 0.90
CA LYS A 154 -22.18 16.36 1.09
C LYS A 154 -22.54 17.74 1.63
N ILE A 155 -21.82 18.77 1.19
CA ILE A 155 -22.08 20.16 1.59
C ILE A 155 -23.43 20.66 1.06
N ASP A 156 -23.93 20.06 -0.03
CA ASP A 156 -25.22 20.34 -0.65
C ASP A 156 -26.41 19.96 0.23
N ASN A 157 -26.24 19.02 1.14
CA ASN A 157 -27.30 18.50 2.01
C ASN A 157 -27.02 18.77 3.50
N CYS A 158 -26.16 19.75 3.81
CA CYS A 158 -25.81 20.11 5.17
C CYS A 158 -26.31 21.51 5.51
N PRO A 159 -27.10 21.68 6.59
CA PRO A 159 -27.47 23.02 7.08
C PRO A 159 -26.22 23.83 7.45
N ASN A 160 -26.23 25.14 7.13
CA ASN A 160 -25.08 26.02 7.33
C ASN A 160 -24.55 26.04 8.76
N ASN A 161 -25.42 26.04 9.75
CA ASN A 161 -25.06 26.03 11.17
C ASN A 161 -24.30 24.72 11.53
N ILE A 162 -24.73 23.57 11.02
CA ILE A 162 -24.07 22.28 11.24
C ILE A 162 -22.73 22.23 10.50
N TYR A 163 -22.70 22.77 9.27
CA TYR A 163 -21.49 22.89 8.48
C TYR A 163 -20.37 23.62 9.23
N GLU A 164 -20.67 24.81 9.77
CA GLU A 164 -19.70 25.64 10.51
C GLU A 164 -19.27 24.98 11.82
N ILE A 165 -20.20 24.44 12.61
CA ILE A 165 -19.88 23.72 13.87
C ILE A 165 -18.91 22.56 13.61
N ASN A 166 -19.20 21.73 12.59
CA ASN A 166 -18.36 20.59 12.26
C ASN A 166 -17.01 21.01 11.69
N LEU A 167 -16.97 22.08 10.89
CA LEU A 167 -15.72 22.64 10.35
C LEU A 167 -14.80 23.13 11.47
N ASP A 168 -15.33 23.87 12.44
CA ASP A 168 -14.57 24.38 13.59
C ASP A 168 -14.10 23.23 14.49
N TYR A 169 -14.93 22.20 14.64
CA TYR A 169 -14.51 21.00 15.34
C TYR A 169 -13.34 20.29 14.62
N ILE A 170 -13.37 20.19 13.29
CA ILE A 170 -12.28 19.61 12.49
C ILE A 170 -11.00 20.42 12.71
N LYS A 171 -11.03 21.75 12.59
CA LYS A 171 -9.90 22.65 12.83
C LYS A 171 -9.30 22.43 14.23
N SER A 172 -10.18 22.47 15.26
CA SER A 172 -9.78 22.25 16.65
C SER A 172 -9.18 20.84 16.89
N TYR A 173 -9.72 19.81 16.25
CA TYR A 173 -9.23 18.44 16.38
C TYR A 173 -7.81 18.29 15.85
N TYR A 174 -7.54 18.76 14.62
CA TYR A 174 -6.20 18.68 14.03
C TYR A 174 -5.19 19.51 14.82
N GLN A 175 -5.57 20.73 15.24
CA GLN A 175 -4.71 21.60 16.03
C GLN A 175 -4.38 20.98 17.39
N LYS A 176 -5.37 20.54 18.16
CA LYS A 176 -5.16 20.01 19.54
C LYS A 176 -4.47 18.65 19.58
N LYS A 177 -4.71 17.79 18.57
CA LYS A 177 -4.18 16.42 18.59
C LYS A 177 -2.87 16.24 17.86
N MET A 178 -2.59 17.10 16.86
CA MET A 178 -1.46 16.90 15.93
C MET A 178 -0.62 18.15 15.74
N ASN A 179 -1.05 19.30 16.27
CA ASN A 179 -0.45 20.62 16.02
C ASN A 179 -0.39 20.94 14.52
N LEU A 180 -1.49 20.67 13.80
CA LEU A 180 -1.64 20.93 12.38
C LEU A 180 -2.79 21.93 12.16
N ASP A 181 -2.55 22.93 11.32
CA ASP A 181 -3.59 23.87 10.89
C ASP A 181 -4.42 23.28 9.77
N VAL A 182 -5.72 23.64 9.71
CA VAL A 182 -6.60 23.24 8.60
C VAL A 182 -6.84 24.45 7.71
N LYS A 183 -6.43 24.36 6.44
CA LYS A 183 -6.66 25.39 5.41
C LYS A 183 -7.82 24.98 4.52
N VAL A 184 -8.89 25.75 4.52
CA VAL A 184 -10.05 25.53 3.64
C VAL A 184 -9.74 26.08 2.27
N ILE A 185 -9.93 25.26 1.23
CA ILE A 185 -9.63 25.57 -0.16
C ILE A 185 -10.92 25.54 -0.95
N SER A 186 -11.44 26.72 -1.27
CA SER A 186 -12.74 26.87 -1.97
C SER A 186 -12.60 27.45 -3.37
N ASN A 187 -11.43 27.95 -3.74
CA ASN A 187 -11.19 28.57 -5.04
C ASN A 187 -9.75 28.31 -5.53
N LEU A 188 -9.47 28.68 -6.78
CA LEU A 188 -8.18 28.47 -7.43
C LEU A 188 -7.06 29.31 -6.81
N ASN A 189 -7.35 30.49 -6.26
CA ASN A 189 -6.34 31.32 -5.60
C ASN A 189 -5.81 30.62 -4.35
N ASP A 190 -6.71 30.09 -3.52
CA ASP A 190 -6.36 29.30 -2.33
C ASP A 190 -5.52 28.06 -2.73
N LEU A 191 -5.91 27.39 -3.83
CA LEU A 191 -5.20 26.22 -4.33
C LEU A 191 -3.75 26.57 -4.71
N ASN A 192 -3.55 27.65 -5.46
CA ASN A 192 -2.22 28.07 -5.90
C ASN A 192 -1.29 28.39 -4.71
N LEU A 193 -1.82 28.95 -3.63
CA LEU A 193 -1.07 29.26 -2.42
C LEU A 193 -0.54 28.01 -1.69
N ILE A 194 -1.26 26.89 -1.77
CA ILE A 194 -0.88 25.66 -1.04
C ILE A 194 -0.11 24.67 -1.89
N THR A 195 -0.29 24.66 -3.21
CA THR A 195 0.28 23.62 -4.10
C THR A 195 1.80 23.53 -4.01
N SER A 196 2.49 24.66 -3.87
CA SER A 196 3.95 24.70 -3.73
C SER A 196 4.44 24.35 -2.32
N SER A 197 3.61 24.61 -1.29
CA SER A 197 3.97 24.46 0.12
C SER A 197 3.50 23.15 0.76
N PHE A 198 2.57 22.43 0.13
CA PHE A 198 2.08 21.14 0.63
C PHE A 198 3.09 20.04 0.33
N THR A 199 3.79 19.60 1.37
CA THR A 199 4.85 18.58 1.30
C THR A 199 4.73 17.59 2.44
N LYS A 200 5.54 16.53 2.39
CA LYS A 200 5.68 15.60 3.52
C LYS A 200 6.33 16.33 4.71
N GLY A 201 5.54 16.64 5.72
CA GLY A 201 6.00 17.41 6.89
C GLY A 201 5.40 18.81 6.95
N SER A 202 4.49 19.17 6.05
CA SER A 202 3.70 20.41 6.18
C SER A 202 2.99 20.46 7.53
N ASN A 203 2.95 21.65 8.13
CA ASN A 203 2.27 21.91 9.40
C ASN A 203 0.77 22.21 9.23
N PHE A 204 0.22 21.96 8.05
CA PHE A 204 -1.18 22.19 7.73
C PHE A 204 -1.77 21.04 6.93
N VAL A 205 -3.11 20.94 6.97
CA VAL A 205 -3.93 19.98 6.24
C VAL A 205 -4.89 20.75 5.32
N PRO A 206 -4.79 20.59 3.97
CA PRO A 206 -5.77 21.15 3.06
C PRO A 206 -7.14 20.50 3.26
N LEU A 207 -8.21 21.31 3.27
CA LEU A 207 -9.59 20.85 3.36
C LEU A 207 -10.39 21.40 2.16
N PHE A 208 -11.02 20.49 1.43
CA PHE A 208 -11.79 20.78 0.22
C PHE A 208 -13.27 20.51 0.47
N PRO A 209 -14.12 21.56 0.58
CA PRO A 209 -15.57 21.40 0.59
C PRO A 209 -16.06 20.94 -0.79
N VAL A 210 -16.78 19.79 -0.83
CA VAL A 210 -17.26 19.24 -2.10
C VAL A 210 -18.67 18.69 -2.02
N SER A 211 -19.36 18.70 -3.15
CA SER A 211 -20.58 17.93 -3.38
C SER A 211 -20.37 16.96 -4.55
N ASN A 212 -20.47 15.67 -4.28
CA ASN A 212 -20.44 14.64 -5.32
C ASN A 212 -21.67 14.68 -6.24
N VAL A 213 -22.74 15.35 -5.83
CA VAL A 213 -24.02 15.43 -6.56
C VAL A 213 -24.06 16.67 -7.44
N THR A 214 -23.72 17.84 -6.88
CA THR A 214 -23.77 19.11 -7.62
C THR A 214 -22.49 19.43 -8.37
N GLY A 215 -21.37 18.76 -8.02
CA GLY A 215 -20.05 19.00 -8.60
C GLY A 215 -19.28 20.15 -7.93
N VAL A 216 -19.86 20.86 -6.99
CA VAL A 216 -19.18 21.97 -6.30
C VAL A 216 -17.89 21.46 -5.66
N GLY A 217 -16.77 22.17 -5.88
CA GLY A 217 -15.45 21.88 -5.33
C GLY A 217 -14.71 20.69 -5.97
N ILE A 218 -15.37 19.89 -6.82
CA ILE A 218 -14.76 18.68 -7.44
C ILE A 218 -13.58 19.06 -8.34
N ASP A 219 -13.71 20.10 -9.16
CA ASP A 219 -12.63 20.53 -10.08
C ASP A 219 -11.40 21.02 -9.30
N ILE A 220 -11.61 21.71 -8.18
CA ILE A 220 -10.52 22.23 -7.32
C ILE A 220 -9.74 21.10 -6.72
N VAL A 221 -10.43 20.13 -6.09
CA VAL A 221 -9.75 18.96 -5.48
C VAL A 221 -9.09 18.08 -6.54
N LYS A 222 -9.68 17.97 -7.74
CA LYS A 222 -9.08 17.22 -8.85
C LYS A 222 -7.80 17.90 -9.34
N GLN A 223 -7.78 19.22 -9.52
CA GLN A 223 -6.57 19.98 -9.85
C GLN A 223 -5.51 19.83 -8.75
N PHE A 224 -5.90 19.89 -7.47
CA PHE A 224 -4.98 19.61 -6.37
C PHE A 224 -4.34 18.22 -6.49
N ILE A 225 -5.15 17.18 -6.67
CA ILE A 225 -4.67 15.80 -6.82
C ILE A 225 -3.71 15.67 -8.00
N MET A 226 -4.03 16.32 -9.12
CA MET A 226 -3.18 16.32 -10.30
C MET A 226 -1.86 17.09 -10.09
N SER A 227 -1.82 18.06 -9.19
CA SER A 227 -0.61 18.82 -8.83
C SER A 227 0.30 18.12 -7.82
N LEU A 228 -0.18 17.07 -7.15
CA LEU A 228 0.58 16.33 -6.15
C LEU A 228 1.85 15.71 -6.77
N LYS A 229 2.92 15.74 -5.98
CA LYS A 229 4.23 15.19 -6.36
C LYS A 229 4.46 13.85 -5.66
N CYS A 230 5.14 12.94 -6.33
CA CYS A 230 5.66 11.73 -5.70
C CYS A 230 6.85 12.11 -4.80
N TYR A 231 6.80 11.73 -3.51
CA TYR A 231 7.90 11.98 -2.56
C TYR A 231 8.86 10.81 -2.46
N ILE A 232 8.50 9.66 -3.01
CA ILE A 232 9.35 8.48 -3.00
C ILE A 232 10.34 8.64 -4.15
N ASN A 233 11.64 8.59 -3.84
CA ASN A 233 12.66 8.59 -4.85
C ASN A 233 12.81 7.19 -5.44
N TYR A 234 11.97 6.86 -6.41
CA TYR A 234 12.00 5.56 -7.06
C TYR A 234 13.32 5.30 -7.79
N GLY A 235 13.97 6.31 -8.34
CA GLY A 235 15.28 6.17 -8.98
C GLY A 235 16.38 5.64 -8.05
N GLU A 236 16.35 6.00 -6.76
CA GLU A 236 17.25 5.42 -5.77
C GLU A 236 16.81 4.01 -5.34
N LEU A 237 15.51 3.75 -5.29
CA LEU A 237 14.98 2.42 -4.98
C LEU A 237 15.23 1.42 -6.10
N GLU A 238 15.23 1.83 -7.35
CA GLU A 238 15.54 0.99 -8.52
C GLU A 238 16.97 0.41 -8.48
N LYS A 239 17.91 1.14 -7.86
CA LYS A 239 19.31 0.71 -7.72
C LYS A 239 19.52 -0.32 -6.60
N GLN A 240 18.51 -0.53 -5.76
CA GLN A 240 18.59 -1.48 -4.65
C GLN A 240 18.27 -2.92 -5.12
N PRO A 241 18.61 -3.94 -4.32
CA PRO A 241 18.19 -5.31 -4.59
C PRO A 241 16.67 -5.44 -4.74
N ALA A 242 16.22 -6.29 -5.64
CA ALA A 242 14.81 -6.50 -5.90
C ALA A 242 14.06 -6.95 -4.65
N ASN A 243 12.92 -6.30 -4.42
CA ASN A 243 12.01 -6.57 -3.31
C ASN A 243 10.58 -6.39 -3.77
N PHE A 244 9.89 -7.48 -4.09
CA PHE A 244 8.48 -7.48 -4.49
C PHE A 244 7.60 -8.02 -3.38
N LEU A 245 6.70 -7.19 -2.86
CA LEU A 245 5.75 -7.57 -1.84
C LEU A 245 4.52 -8.25 -2.46
N ILE A 246 4.24 -9.47 -2.06
CA ILE A 246 3.10 -10.24 -2.56
C ILE A 246 1.82 -9.86 -1.80
N ASN A 247 0.81 -9.44 -2.54
CA ASN A 247 -0.52 -9.13 -2.02
C ASN A 247 -1.50 -10.28 -2.21
N ARG A 248 -1.52 -10.92 -3.38
CA ARG A 248 -2.44 -12.02 -3.73
C ARG A 248 -1.75 -13.08 -4.58
N THR A 249 -2.33 -14.28 -4.57
CA THR A 249 -1.86 -15.43 -5.35
C THR A 249 -3.02 -16.05 -6.10
N TYR A 250 -2.80 -16.38 -7.36
CA TYR A 250 -3.79 -16.98 -8.27
C TYR A 250 -3.22 -18.25 -8.90
N HIS A 251 -4.13 -19.14 -9.28
CA HIS A 251 -3.83 -20.22 -10.22
C HIS A 251 -4.63 -19.95 -11.49
N VAL A 252 -3.96 -19.64 -12.58
CA VAL A 252 -4.59 -19.30 -13.86
C VAL A 252 -4.46 -20.48 -14.80
N GLN A 253 -5.57 -20.91 -15.36
CA GLN A 253 -5.60 -22.06 -16.28
C GLN A 253 -4.73 -21.76 -17.51
N GLY A 254 -3.88 -22.71 -17.91
CA GLY A 254 -2.95 -22.57 -19.04
C GLY A 254 -1.69 -21.77 -18.72
N ILE A 255 -1.67 -20.95 -17.66
CA ILE A 255 -0.52 -20.10 -17.26
C ILE A 255 0.19 -20.67 -16.03
N GLY A 256 -0.60 -21.17 -15.05
CA GLY A 256 -0.09 -21.71 -13.80
C GLY A 256 -0.17 -20.75 -12.63
N LEU A 257 0.91 -20.68 -11.83
CA LEU A 257 0.97 -19.91 -10.61
C LEU A 257 1.31 -18.45 -10.90
N VAL A 258 0.38 -17.55 -10.52
CA VAL A 258 0.54 -16.10 -10.69
C VAL A 258 0.44 -15.42 -9.32
N ILE A 259 1.37 -14.52 -9.05
CA ILE A 259 1.37 -13.67 -7.86
C ILE A 259 1.17 -12.22 -8.27
N SER A 260 0.46 -11.45 -7.48
CA SER A 260 0.30 -10.00 -7.68
C SER A 260 0.79 -9.24 -6.46
N GLY A 261 1.33 -8.05 -6.69
CA GLY A 261 1.89 -7.23 -5.63
C GLY A 261 2.49 -5.92 -6.10
N ILE A 262 3.41 -5.40 -5.32
CA ILE A 262 4.09 -4.13 -5.56
C ILE A 262 5.60 -4.33 -5.51
N GLN A 263 6.31 -3.84 -6.52
CA GLN A 263 7.76 -3.76 -6.52
C GLN A 263 8.21 -2.62 -5.60
N GLN A 264 8.79 -2.96 -4.47
CA GLN A 264 9.19 -1.99 -3.44
C GLN A 264 10.59 -1.43 -3.68
N ALA A 265 11.49 -2.24 -4.21
CA ALA A 265 12.84 -1.84 -4.55
C ALA A 265 13.37 -2.71 -5.69
N GLY A 266 14.39 -2.20 -6.39
CA GLY A 266 15.04 -2.88 -7.50
C GLY A 266 14.17 -2.97 -8.76
N ILE A 267 14.68 -3.72 -9.71
CA ILE A 267 14.02 -4.05 -10.97
C ILE A 267 13.98 -5.58 -11.07
N ILE A 268 12.85 -6.12 -11.50
CA ILE A 268 12.72 -7.56 -11.81
C ILE A 268 12.41 -7.70 -13.29
N ASN A 269 13.23 -8.50 -13.97
CA ASN A 269 13.10 -8.81 -15.39
C ASN A 269 12.47 -10.18 -15.60
N LYS A 270 11.86 -10.36 -16.75
CA LYS A 270 11.44 -11.67 -17.23
C LYS A 270 12.67 -12.56 -17.40
N GLY A 271 12.62 -13.75 -16.85
CA GLY A 271 13.75 -14.71 -16.84
C GLY A 271 14.57 -14.69 -15.55
N ASP A 272 14.46 -13.67 -14.71
CA ASP A 272 15.20 -13.60 -13.46
C ASP A 272 14.90 -14.80 -12.55
N VAL A 273 15.95 -15.25 -11.86
CA VAL A 273 15.88 -16.31 -10.87
C VAL A 273 16.06 -15.72 -9.48
N LEU A 274 15.01 -15.77 -8.68
CA LEU A 274 14.89 -15.05 -7.41
C LEU A 274 14.39 -15.99 -6.30
N TYR A 275 14.30 -15.48 -5.07
CA TYR A 275 13.86 -16.22 -3.90
C TYR A 275 12.49 -15.77 -3.43
N LEU A 276 11.55 -16.71 -3.32
CA LEU A 276 10.19 -16.52 -2.81
C LEU A 276 10.10 -16.96 -1.34
N GLY A 277 9.83 -16.05 -0.44
CA GLY A 277 9.70 -16.33 0.99
C GLY A 277 9.46 -15.10 1.86
N PRO A 278 9.71 -15.21 3.17
CA PRO A 278 9.93 -16.45 3.91
C PRO A 278 8.65 -17.28 4.06
N ASN A 279 8.78 -18.60 3.94
CA ASN A 279 7.69 -19.54 4.24
C ASN A 279 7.84 -20.14 5.65
N ALA A 280 6.88 -20.96 6.07
CA ALA A 280 6.90 -21.58 7.39
C ALA A 280 7.64 -22.93 7.44
N THR A 281 8.24 -23.38 6.33
CA THR A 281 8.93 -24.66 6.27
C THR A 281 10.23 -24.61 7.06
N GLY A 282 10.53 -25.66 7.79
CA GLY A 282 11.75 -25.77 8.62
C GLY A 282 11.62 -25.27 10.05
N TYR A 283 10.47 -24.70 10.42
CA TYR A 283 10.17 -24.31 11.79
C TYR A 283 9.33 -25.39 12.47
N GLN A 284 9.80 -25.92 13.58
CA GLN A 284 9.03 -26.83 14.43
C GLN A 284 8.45 -26.00 15.59
N HIS A 285 7.15 -26.01 15.69
CA HIS A 285 6.41 -25.46 16.82
C HIS A 285 6.27 -26.55 17.86
N ASP A 286 6.82 -26.33 19.06
CA ASP A 286 6.55 -27.20 20.20
C ASP A 286 5.16 -26.89 20.76
N PRO A 287 4.19 -27.82 20.64
CA PRO A 287 2.82 -27.57 21.09
C PRO A 287 2.70 -27.39 22.60
N ASN A 288 3.68 -27.84 23.39
CA ASN A 288 3.64 -27.77 24.85
C ASN A 288 4.23 -26.46 25.38
N THR A 289 5.26 -25.94 24.72
CA THR A 289 5.96 -24.74 25.19
C THR A 289 5.61 -23.51 24.36
N ASN A 290 4.88 -23.67 23.24
CA ASN A 290 4.63 -22.63 22.23
C ASN A 290 5.92 -21.96 21.71
N VAL A 291 7.06 -22.60 21.89
CA VAL A 291 8.36 -22.10 21.45
C VAL A 291 8.74 -22.77 20.13
N ILE A 292 9.18 -21.97 19.18
CA ILE A 292 9.80 -22.51 17.98
C ILE A 292 11.22 -22.92 18.35
N THR A 293 11.48 -24.21 18.34
CA THR A 293 12.74 -24.79 18.83
C THR A 293 13.83 -24.88 17.77
N ASN A 294 13.49 -24.73 16.48
CA ASN A 294 14.48 -24.78 15.41
C ASN A 294 14.48 -23.47 14.60
N VAL A 295 15.45 -22.60 14.87
CA VAL A 295 15.96 -21.68 13.87
C VAL A 295 16.55 -22.56 12.74
N PRO A 296 16.22 -22.36 11.46
CA PRO A 296 16.78 -23.17 10.39
C PRO A 296 18.29 -23.16 10.51
N GLN A 297 18.85 -24.29 10.95
CA GLN A 297 20.27 -24.53 10.76
C GLN A 297 20.51 -24.54 9.25
N GLN A 298 21.66 -24.06 8.83
CA GLN A 298 22.13 -24.24 7.45
C GLN A 298 21.96 -25.72 7.11
N LEU A 299 20.92 -26.03 6.35
CA LEU A 299 20.69 -27.39 5.90
C LEU A 299 21.51 -27.60 4.65
N GLU A 300 22.48 -28.52 4.83
CA GLU A 300 23.24 -29.18 3.78
C GLU A 300 23.66 -28.27 2.62
N THR A 301 24.94 -28.12 2.46
CA THR A 301 25.52 -27.69 1.19
C THR A 301 24.93 -28.59 0.11
N SER A 302 24.19 -28.01 -0.84
CA SER A 302 23.88 -28.74 -2.08
C SER A 302 25.16 -29.34 -2.66
N ASN A 303 25.08 -30.40 -3.42
CA ASN A 303 26.23 -30.98 -4.15
C ASN A 303 27.00 -29.93 -4.99
N THR A 304 26.58 -28.69 -5.02
CA THR A 304 27.19 -27.52 -5.67
C THR A 304 27.75 -26.49 -4.68
N GLY A 305 27.82 -26.80 -3.37
CA GLY A 305 28.44 -25.93 -2.35
C GLY A 305 27.59 -24.71 -1.92
N ASN A 306 26.38 -24.52 -2.42
CA ASN A 306 25.51 -23.40 -2.03
C ASN A 306 24.62 -23.76 -0.84
N PRO A 307 24.47 -22.87 0.17
CA PRO A 307 23.59 -23.10 1.31
C PRO A 307 22.12 -23.18 0.84
N VAL A 308 21.44 -24.28 1.19
CA VAL A 308 20.00 -24.41 0.94
C VAL A 308 19.25 -23.92 2.16
N TYR A 309 18.54 -22.79 2.02
CA TYR A 309 17.69 -22.27 3.08
C TYR A 309 16.26 -22.84 2.95
N GLN A 310 15.82 -23.57 3.95
CA GLN A 310 14.52 -24.28 3.92
C GLN A 310 13.29 -23.36 3.83
N ASN A 311 13.42 -22.08 4.20
CA ASN A 311 12.30 -21.15 4.26
C ASN A 311 12.12 -20.27 3.01
N PHE A 312 12.84 -20.56 1.93
CA PHE A 312 12.68 -19.88 0.64
C PHE A 312 12.61 -20.87 -0.52
N TYR A 313 11.80 -20.52 -1.51
CA TYR A 313 11.73 -21.24 -2.78
C TYR A 313 12.51 -20.48 -3.84
N LYS A 314 13.39 -21.15 -4.58
CA LYS A 314 14.00 -20.57 -5.77
C LYS A 314 12.99 -20.61 -6.92
N VAL A 315 12.71 -19.46 -7.52
CA VAL A 315 11.69 -19.29 -8.58
C VAL A 315 12.26 -18.55 -9.77
N VAL A 316 11.75 -18.87 -10.96
CA VAL A 316 12.02 -18.12 -12.19
C VAL A 316 10.78 -17.33 -12.59
N ILE A 317 10.97 -16.08 -13.02
CA ILE A 317 9.93 -15.21 -13.53
C ILE A 317 9.65 -15.53 -14.99
N LYS A 318 8.50 -16.11 -15.31
CA LYS A 318 8.14 -16.55 -16.67
C LYS A 318 7.45 -15.47 -17.50
N GLY A 319 6.76 -14.58 -16.83
CA GLY A 319 6.03 -13.46 -17.48
C GLY A 319 5.67 -12.41 -16.49
N ILE A 320 5.54 -11.19 -16.95
CA ILE A 320 5.23 -10.00 -16.15
C ILE A 320 4.09 -9.26 -16.79
N HIS A 321 3.09 -8.85 -15.99
CA HIS A 321 2.02 -7.95 -16.39
C HIS A 321 1.98 -6.77 -15.44
N ASN A 322 1.81 -5.57 -16.00
CA ASN A 322 1.58 -4.36 -15.22
C ASN A 322 0.13 -4.30 -14.65
N ASN A 323 -0.21 -3.23 -13.95
CA ASN A 323 -1.55 -2.99 -13.40
C ASN A 323 -2.67 -2.94 -14.45
N PHE A 324 -2.34 -2.68 -15.70
CA PHE A 324 -3.28 -2.58 -16.83
C PHE A 324 -3.42 -3.89 -17.60
N GLN A 325 -2.83 -4.99 -17.09
CA GLN A 325 -2.80 -6.31 -17.73
C GLN A 325 -2.01 -6.34 -19.04
N GLU A 326 -1.13 -5.37 -19.26
CA GLU A 326 -0.23 -5.32 -20.40
C GLU A 326 1.01 -6.18 -20.11
N ASN A 327 1.47 -6.96 -21.09
CA ASN A 327 2.72 -7.69 -21.00
C ASN A 327 3.90 -6.70 -21.01
N VAL A 328 4.81 -6.87 -20.07
CA VAL A 328 6.03 -6.06 -19.95
C VAL A 328 7.23 -6.97 -19.69
N ASP A 329 8.42 -6.54 -20.08
CA ASP A 329 9.63 -7.35 -19.89
C ASP A 329 10.27 -7.15 -18.51
N PHE A 330 9.93 -6.07 -17.82
CA PHE A 330 10.43 -5.78 -16.47
C PHE A 330 9.39 -5.01 -15.64
N LEU A 331 9.58 -5.04 -14.32
CA LEU A 331 8.83 -4.23 -13.35
C LEU A 331 9.81 -3.49 -12.45
N LYS A 332 9.69 -2.15 -12.38
CA LYS A 332 10.53 -1.27 -11.59
C LYS A 332 9.96 -0.99 -10.19
N ALA A 333 10.80 -0.49 -9.29
CA ALA A 333 10.37 0.00 -7.99
C ALA A 333 9.24 1.02 -8.11
N GLY A 334 8.22 0.91 -7.25
CA GLY A 334 7.03 1.75 -7.26
C GLY A 334 5.85 1.20 -8.06
N TYR A 335 6.08 0.28 -8.98
CA TYR A 335 5.01 -0.27 -9.83
C TYR A 335 4.35 -1.49 -9.21
N ALA A 336 3.05 -1.58 -9.39
CA ALA A 336 2.31 -2.79 -9.08
C ALA A 336 2.18 -3.67 -10.34
N GLY A 337 2.16 -4.99 -10.14
CA GLY A 337 2.05 -5.92 -11.25
C GLY A 337 1.82 -7.35 -10.81
N CYS A 338 1.88 -8.24 -11.80
CA CYS A 338 1.71 -9.67 -11.63
C CYS A 338 2.89 -10.41 -12.25
N PHE A 339 3.37 -11.45 -11.55
CA PHE A 339 4.38 -12.36 -12.06
C PHE A 339 3.81 -13.76 -12.23
N ASN A 340 3.98 -14.34 -13.42
CA ASN A 340 3.91 -15.77 -13.59
C ASN A 340 5.24 -16.38 -13.10
N ILE A 341 5.18 -17.26 -12.11
CA ILE A 341 6.36 -17.85 -11.48
C ILE A 341 6.38 -19.37 -11.61
N LYS A 342 7.57 -19.94 -11.72
CA LYS A 342 7.81 -21.38 -11.70
C LYS A 342 8.93 -21.71 -10.74
N ALA A 343 8.78 -22.76 -9.93
CA ALA A 343 9.86 -23.26 -9.09
C ALA A 343 11.04 -23.75 -9.94
N VAL A 344 12.26 -23.52 -9.44
CA VAL A 344 13.49 -24.07 -10.01
C VAL A 344 13.79 -25.41 -9.33
N GLY A 345 14.14 -26.41 -10.12
CA GLY A 345 14.42 -27.76 -9.63
C GLY A 345 13.16 -28.64 -9.50
N ARG A 346 13.23 -29.61 -8.58
CA ARG A 346 12.17 -30.62 -8.36
C ARG A 346 11.05 -30.16 -7.43
N THR A 347 11.15 -28.97 -6.86
CA THR A 347 10.16 -28.43 -5.91
C THR A 347 8.88 -28.02 -6.63
N THR A 348 7.74 -28.43 -6.10
CA THR A 348 6.43 -27.97 -6.58
C THR A 348 5.86 -26.96 -5.60
N ILE A 349 5.58 -25.73 -6.08
CA ILE A 349 4.96 -24.69 -5.27
C ILE A 349 3.46 -24.68 -5.58
N LYS A 350 2.64 -24.88 -4.54
CA LYS A 350 1.18 -24.79 -4.63
C LYS A 350 0.69 -23.40 -4.18
N ARG A 351 -0.47 -22.96 -4.66
CA ARG A 351 -1.09 -21.67 -4.32
C ARG A 351 -1.20 -21.45 -2.80
N ASN A 352 -1.58 -22.46 -2.03
CA ASN A 352 -1.74 -22.38 -0.58
C ASN A 352 -0.41 -22.27 0.20
N MET A 353 0.72 -22.48 -0.44
CA MET A 353 2.06 -22.30 0.15
C MET A 353 2.51 -20.84 0.08
N ILE A 354 1.83 -19.99 -0.70
CA ILE A 354 2.14 -18.57 -0.85
C ILE A 354 1.07 -17.75 -0.13
N ARG A 355 1.50 -16.94 0.81
CA ARG A 355 0.63 -16.03 1.56
C ARG A 355 0.90 -14.57 1.20
N SER A 356 -0.08 -13.71 1.43
CA SER A 356 0.13 -12.27 1.41
C SER A 356 1.19 -11.88 2.45
N GLY A 357 2.12 -11.01 2.07
CA GLY A 357 3.24 -10.56 2.89
C GLY A 357 4.55 -11.30 2.64
N MET A 358 4.54 -12.44 1.94
CA MET A 358 5.77 -13.01 1.38
C MET A 358 6.34 -12.08 0.31
N ARG A 359 7.60 -12.30 0.00
CA ARG A 359 8.34 -11.46 -0.96
C ARG A 359 9.05 -12.29 -2.01
N ILE A 360 9.35 -11.63 -3.14
CA ILE A 360 10.37 -12.08 -4.07
C ILE A 360 11.59 -11.18 -3.89
N LEU A 361 12.75 -11.76 -3.67
CA LEU A 361 13.98 -11.10 -3.28
C LEU A 361 15.18 -11.62 -4.09
N ASN A 362 16.20 -10.78 -4.26
CA ASN A 362 17.51 -11.25 -4.72
C ASN A 362 18.21 -12.10 -3.65
N ASP A 363 18.11 -11.67 -2.38
CA ASP A 363 18.79 -12.29 -1.26
C ASP A 363 17.81 -12.88 -0.26
N ILE A 364 18.24 -13.95 0.41
CA ILE A 364 17.45 -14.59 1.45
C ILE A 364 17.56 -13.79 2.74
N LYS A 365 16.43 -13.20 3.17
CA LYS A 365 16.33 -12.46 4.42
C LYS A 365 15.09 -12.88 5.18
N SER A 366 15.25 -13.43 6.36
CA SER A 366 14.15 -13.73 7.30
C SER A 366 14.52 -13.31 8.70
N VAL A 367 13.54 -12.81 9.43
CA VAL A 367 13.70 -12.30 10.79
C VAL A 367 12.77 -13.08 11.70
N TYR A 368 13.32 -13.55 12.81
CA TYR A 368 12.59 -14.24 13.84
C TYR A 368 12.47 -13.39 15.12
N GLN A 369 13.55 -12.68 15.47
CA GLN A 369 13.62 -11.83 16.63
C GLN A 369 14.22 -10.46 16.31
N PHE A 370 13.63 -9.41 16.84
CA PHE A 370 14.04 -8.03 16.60
C PHE A 370 13.79 -7.11 17.80
N GLU A 371 14.50 -6.01 17.86
CA GLU A 371 14.32 -4.96 18.84
C GLU A 371 13.66 -3.74 18.20
N ALA A 372 12.74 -3.13 18.92
CA ALA A 372 12.01 -1.97 18.44
C ALA A 372 11.74 -0.95 19.56
N LYS A 373 11.72 0.34 19.19
CA LYS A 373 11.15 1.39 20.03
C LYS A 373 9.63 1.39 19.86
N VAL A 374 8.90 1.28 20.95
CA VAL A 374 7.44 1.19 20.98
C VAL A 374 6.86 2.33 21.80
N LYS A 375 5.76 2.91 21.30
CA LYS A 375 4.90 3.86 22.03
C LYS A 375 3.50 3.29 22.15
N ILE A 376 3.02 3.18 23.38
CA ILE A 376 1.67 2.72 23.69
C ILE A 376 0.73 3.93 23.65
N TYR A 377 -0.30 3.90 22.81
CA TYR A 377 -1.31 4.95 22.75
C TYR A 377 -2.48 4.69 23.67
N ASN A 378 -2.85 3.42 23.81
CA ASN A 378 -3.94 3.00 24.69
C ASN A 378 -3.74 1.55 25.11
N SER A 379 -4.00 1.26 26.36
CA SER A 379 -4.10 -0.12 26.90
C SER A 379 -5.00 -0.12 28.12
N SER A 380 -5.94 -1.05 28.20
CA SER A 380 -6.77 -1.27 29.39
C SER A 380 -6.08 -2.16 30.41
N SER A 381 -4.99 -2.83 30.05
CA SER A 381 -4.20 -3.71 30.90
C SER A 381 -2.75 -3.30 30.96
N THR A 382 -2.04 -3.70 31.99
CA THR A 382 -0.60 -3.58 32.11
C THR A 382 0.07 -4.58 31.17
N ILE A 383 1.01 -4.11 30.36
CA ILE A 383 1.77 -4.92 29.40
C ILE A 383 3.07 -5.35 30.06
N THR A 384 3.34 -6.65 30.09
CA THR A 384 4.54 -7.26 30.68
C THR A 384 5.24 -8.19 29.68
N LYS A 385 6.36 -8.80 30.08
CA LYS A 385 7.00 -9.88 29.32
C LYS A 385 5.99 -11.01 29.06
N LYS A 386 6.14 -11.71 27.94
CA LYS A 386 5.24 -12.76 27.41
C LYS A 386 3.88 -12.24 26.90
N TYR A 387 3.61 -10.93 26.93
CA TYR A 387 2.42 -10.37 26.28
C TYR A 387 2.50 -10.57 24.77
N GLN A 388 1.38 -10.94 24.13
CA GLN A 388 1.34 -11.44 22.75
C GLN A 388 0.39 -10.62 21.83
N PRO A 389 0.76 -9.41 21.44
CA PRO A 389 -0.07 -8.61 20.52
C PRO A 389 0.06 -9.07 19.07
N VAL A 390 -0.94 -8.74 18.24
CA VAL A 390 -0.85 -8.88 16.81
C VAL A 390 -0.12 -7.66 16.23
N MET A 391 0.97 -7.92 15.51
CA MET A 391 1.76 -6.93 14.80
C MET A 391 1.34 -6.84 13.33
N HIS A 392 1.21 -5.61 12.83
CA HIS A 392 0.98 -5.30 11.43
C HIS A 392 2.13 -4.42 10.91
N CYS A 393 2.90 -4.93 9.95
CA CYS A 393 4.02 -4.23 9.33
C CYS A 393 4.16 -4.64 7.86
N GLY A 394 4.04 -3.72 6.93
CA GLY A 394 4.03 -4.09 5.54
C GLY A 394 3.03 -5.25 5.30
N GLY A 395 3.41 -6.30 4.60
CA GLY A 395 2.58 -7.51 4.41
C GLY A 395 2.36 -8.37 5.66
N ILE A 396 3.08 -8.13 6.74
CA ILE A 396 3.06 -8.93 7.96
C ILE A 396 1.75 -8.69 8.72
N SER A 397 1.12 -9.78 9.15
CA SER A 397 0.04 -9.77 10.13
C SER A 397 0.19 -11.05 10.95
N GLN A 398 0.92 -10.94 12.07
CA GLN A 398 1.26 -12.09 12.90
C GLN A 398 1.38 -11.70 14.37
N THR A 399 1.07 -12.64 15.27
CA THR A 399 1.30 -12.47 16.71
C THR A 399 2.80 -12.45 16.99
N VAL A 400 3.22 -11.49 17.78
CA VAL A 400 4.57 -11.42 18.35
C VAL A 400 4.51 -11.55 19.86
N GLU A 401 5.57 -12.03 20.47
CA GLU A 401 5.72 -12.11 21.90
C GLU A 401 6.76 -11.10 22.39
N ILE A 402 6.48 -10.43 23.48
CA ILE A 402 7.45 -9.60 24.18
C ILE A 402 8.41 -10.50 24.95
N VAL A 403 9.64 -10.63 24.45
CA VAL A 403 10.70 -11.44 25.09
C VAL A 403 11.37 -10.64 26.20
N ASN A 404 11.71 -9.37 25.92
CA ASN A 404 12.35 -8.49 26.87
C ASN A 404 11.96 -7.04 26.63
N MET A 405 12.12 -6.20 27.63
CA MET A 405 11.91 -4.76 27.54
C MET A 405 12.76 -4.03 28.59
N ASN A 406 13.06 -2.76 28.33
CA ASN A 406 13.87 -1.92 29.21
C ASN A 406 13.07 -1.32 30.40
N LYS A 407 11.81 -1.68 30.54
CA LYS A 407 10.93 -1.34 31.67
C LYS A 407 10.32 -2.61 32.23
N GLU A 408 9.93 -2.60 33.49
CA GLU A 408 9.26 -3.76 34.14
C GLU A 408 7.88 -4.02 33.54
N TYR A 409 7.12 -2.96 33.25
CA TYR A 409 5.82 -2.99 32.61
C TYR A 409 5.58 -1.72 31.77
N LEU A 410 4.55 -1.76 30.90
CA LEU A 410 4.12 -0.62 30.09
C LEU A 410 2.62 -0.38 30.29
N ARG A 411 2.23 0.90 30.24
CA ARG A 411 0.85 1.39 30.29
C ARG A 411 0.59 2.36 29.15
N SER A 412 -0.62 2.88 29.06
CA SER A 412 -0.97 3.92 28.09
C SER A 412 -0.02 5.10 28.18
N TYR A 413 0.43 5.58 27.02
CA TYR A 413 1.38 6.68 26.80
C TYR A 413 2.85 6.38 27.12
N ASP A 414 3.18 5.18 27.59
CA ASP A 414 4.59 4.78 27.81
C ASP A 414 5.32 4.59 26.46
N GLU A 415 6.62 4.88 26.52
CA GLU A 415 7.59 4.52 25.49
C GLU A 415 8.65 3.59 26.07
N ALA A 416 9.05 2.58 25.31
CA ALA A 416 10.07 1.61 25.70
C ALA A 416 10.80 1.03 24.49
N ILE A 417 11.98 0.46 24.77
CA ILE A 417 12.67 -0.44 23.84
C ILE A 417 12.28 -1.86 24.21
N VAL A 418 11.75 -2.60 23.24
CA VAL A 418 11.16 -3.92 23.43
C VAL A 418 11.76 -4.89 22.42
N THR A 419 12.13 -6.07 22.91
CA THR A 419 12.54 -7.20 22.08
C THR A 419 11.34 -8.08 21.80
N PHE A 420 11.05 -8.28 20.53
CA PHE A 420 9.94 -9.10 20.05
C PHE A 420 10.43 -10.37 19.37
N ARG A 421 9.61 -11.40 19.42
CA ARG A 421 9.78 -12.66 18.71
C ARG A 421 8.50 -12.99 17.96
N PHE A 422 8.59 -13.37 16.68
CA PHE A 422 7.45 -13.93 15.93
C PHE A 422 7.09 -15.32 16.47
N LEU A 423 5.81 -15.61 16.68
CA LEU A 423 5.40 -16.87 17.28
C LEU A 423 5.30 -18.04 16.30
N TYR A 424 4.86 -17.79 15.08
CA TYR A 424 4.48 -18.89 14.19
C TYR A 424 5.47 -19.14 13.05
N ARG A 425 6.14 -18.10 12.56
CA ARG A 425 7.04 -18.18 11.42
C ARG A 425 7.92 -16.94 11.32
N PRO A 426 9.05 -17.02 10.63
CA PRO A 426 9.85 -15.84 10.33
C PRO A 426 9.13 -14.94 9.34
N GLU A 427 9.48 -13.67 9.35
CA GLU A 427 8.96 -12.67 8.43
C GLU A 427 10.10 -11.85 7.82
N TYR A 428 9.82 -11.16 6.74
CA TYR A 428 10.76 -10.18 6.19
C TYR A 428 10.58 -8.85 6.92
N LEU A 429 11.63 -8.38 7.57
CA LEU A 429 11.62 -7.13 8.32
C LEU A 429 12.97 -6.42 8.16
N GLU A 430 12.95 -5.10 8.12
CA GLU A 430 14.14 -4.26 8.02
C GLU A 430 14.20 -3.23 9.14
N VAL A 431 15.41 -2.79 9.48
CA VAL A 431 15.65 -1.69 10.40
C VAL A 431 14.97 -0.44 9.84
N GLY A 432 14.26 0.30 10.71
CA GLY A 432 13.50 1.47 10.31
C GLY A 432 12.04 1.19 9.96
N ASN A 433 11.64 -0.07 9.73
CA ASN A 433 10.24 -0.40 9.47
C ASN A 433 9.36 0.05 10.63
N ILE A 434 8.23 0.67 10.28
CA ILE A 434 7.20 1.10 11.24
C ILE A 434 6.10 0.04 11.26
N PHE A 435 5.66 -0.33 12.45
CA PHE A 435 4.61 -1.31 12.65
C PHE A 435 3.59 -0.86 13.70
N ILE A 436 2.40 -1.42 13.58
CA ILE A 436 1.29 -1.18 14.50
C ILE A 436 1.01 -2.47 15.24
N MET A 437 0.74 -2.37 16.54
CA MET A 437 0.29 -3.50 17.35
C MET A 437 -1.12 -3.25 17.88
N ARG A 438 -1.92 -4.32 17.90
CA ARG A 438 -3.26 -4.32 18.47
C ARG A 438 -3.54 -5.63 19.18
N GLU A 439 -4.13 -5.50 20.37
CA GLU A 439 -4.72 -6.61 21.13
C GLU A 439 -5.85 -6.04 21.99
N GLY A 440 -7.10 -6.44 21.73
CA GLY A 440 -8.25 -5.84 22.40
C GLY A 440 -8.29 -4.31 22.24
N SER A 441 -8.24 -3.58 23.36
CA SER A 441 -8.17 -2.12 23.41
C SER A 441 -6.76 -1.58 23.24
N MET A 442 -5.71 -2.42 23.37
CA MET A 442 -4.32 -2.00 23.23
C MET A 442 -4.03 -1.54 21.79
N LYS A 443 -3.41 -0.38 21.70
CA LYS A 443 -2.92 0.23 20.46
C LYS A 443 -1.52 0.74 20.68
N ALA A 444 -0.58 0.31 19.86
CA ALA A 444 0.80 0.79 19.92
C ALA A 444 1.39 0.96 18.53
N LEU A 445 2.35 1.87 18.44
CA LEU A 445 3.21 2.07 17.27
C LEU A 445 4.63 1.67 17.64
N GLY A 446 5.30 0.96 16.75
CA GLY A 446 6.71 0.61 16.92
C GLY A 446 7.55 0.97 15.70
N LYS A 447 8.83 1.19 15.94
CA LYS A 447 9.86 1.32 14.89
C LYS A 447 10.96 0.32 15.17
N VAL A 448 11.29 -0.51 14.20
CA VAL A 448 12.37 -1.50 14.29
C VAL A 448 13.71 -0.78 14.41
N LEU A 449 14.48 -1.12 15.44
CA LEU A 449 15.80 -0.56 15.70
C LEU A 449 16.92 -1.52 15.28
N LYS A 450 16.72 -2.82 15.52
CA LYS A 450 17.75 -3.83 15.29
C LYS A 450 17.10 -5.18 14.97
N ILE A 451 17.69 -5.90 14.03
CA ILE A 451 17.40 -7.31 13.77
C ILE A 451 18.35 -8.15 14.63
N ILE A 452 17.84 -9.17 15.31
CA ILE A 452 18.61 -10.02 16.21
C ILE A 452 18.87 -11.38 15.55
N ILE A 453 17.80 -12.05 15.07
CA ILE A 453 17.87 -13.37 14.38
C ILE A 453 16.85 -13.40 13.26
#